data_1b56d7117ee96c59a67d90cef220ad11
#
_entry.id   1b56d7117ee96c59a67d90cef220ad11
#
_cell.length_a   1.000
_cell.length_b   1.000
_cell.length_c   1.000
_cell.angle_alpha   90.00
_cell.angle_beta   90.00
_cell.angle_gamma   90.00
#
_symmetry.space_group_name_H-M   'P 1'
#
loop_
_entity.id
_entity.type
_entity.pdbx_description
1 polymer ?
#
loop_
_entity_poly.entity_id
_entity_poly.type
_entity_poly.pdbx_seq_one_letter_code
_entity_poly.pdbx_strand_id
1 'polypeptide(L)'
;MIRHESINIPFKYAAGQAGSAVLLALRDEGRILAARCTACDRVSAPARAFCPACGSAQVETVEVGPGGELLAWTDRPGKGMFGLIKLDGAASAMLHRLLRSPAEAVIGSRFRAHFAGERRGHILDIEGFVPEDGS
;
A
#
# COMPACT_ATOMS: atom_id res chain seq x y z
N MET A 1 10.27 -37.45 -9.46
CA MET A 1 8.83 -37.20 -9.66
C MET A 1 8.49 -35.79 -9.18
N ILE A 2 7.80 -35.03 -9.99
CA ILE A 2 7.33 -33.70 -9.61
C ILE A 2 5.87 -33.80 -9.17
N ARG A 3 5.58 -33.29 -7.98
CA ARG A 3 4.21 -33.22 -7.45
C ARG A 3 3.80 -31.78 -7.34
N HIS A 4 2.59 -31.47 -7.76
CA HIS A 4 1.97 -30.17 -7.59
C HIS A 4 0.82 -30.30 -6.60
N GLU A 5 0.95 -29.65 -5.46
CA GLU A 5 -0.06 -29.66 -4.42
C GLU A 5 -0.40 -28.21 -4.04
N SER A 6 -1.65 -28.00 -3.71
CA SER A 6 -2.14 -26.70 -3.26
C SER A 6 -2.53 -26.81 -1.79
N ILE A 7 -1.99 -25.92 -0.97
CA ILE A 7 -2.33 -25.89 0.45
C ILE A 7 -3.17 -24.65 0.71
N ASN A 8 -4.34 -24.85 1.28
CA ASN A 8 -5.21 -23.75 1.71
C ASN A 8 -5.46 -23.89 3.20
N ILE A 9 -4.82 -23.02 3.98
CA ILE A 9 -4.92 -23.03 5.43
C ILE A 9 -5.67 -21.77 5.87
N PRO A 10 -6.98 -21.87 6.15
CA PRO A 10 -7.71 -20.72 6.67
C PRO A 10 -7.27 -20.42 8.10
N PHE A 11 -7.05 -19.15 8.41
CA PHE A 11 -6.69 -18.72 9.75
C PHE A 11 -7.27 -17.33 10.02
N LYS A 12 -7.40 -17.01 11.31
CA LYS A 12 -7.81 -15.69 11.78
C LYS A 12 -6.64 -15.05 12.52
N TYR A 13 -6.46 -13.77 12.36
CA TYR A 13 -5.42 -13.03 13.04
C TYR A 13 -5.94 -11.67 13.48
N ALA A 14 -5.32 -11.12 14.53
CA ALA A 14 -5.58 -9.75 14.95
C ALA A 14 -4.59 -8.81 14.26
N ALA A 15 -5.09 -7.75 13.64
CA ALA A 15 -4.24 -6.78 12.94
C ALA A 15 -3.47 -5.87 13.90
N GLY A 16 -3.86 -5.85 15.18
CA GLY A 16 -3.29 -4.92 16.13
C GLY A 16 -3.94 -3.54 16.03
N GLN A 17 -3.52 -2.63 16.90
CA GLN A 17 -4.11 -1.29 16.98
C GLN A 17 -3.79 -0.45 15.74
N ALA A 18 -2.52 -0.40 15.36
CA ALA A 18 -2.09 0.36 14.18
C ALA A 18 -2.65 -0.23 12.89
N GLY A 19 -2.57 -1.56 12.73
CA GLY A 19 -3.11 -2.24 11.56
C GLY A 19 -4.62 -2.07 11.44
N SER A 20 -5.33 -2.14 12.57
CA SER A 20 -6.79 -1.92 12.58
C SER A 20 -7.15 -0.50 12.15
N ALA A 21 -6.41 0.50 12.61
CA ALA A 21 -6.64 1.88 12.20
C ALA A 21 -6.46 2.07 10.70
N VAL A 22 -5.43 1.46 10.12
CA VAL A 22 -5.18 1.49 8.66
C VAL A 22 -6.36 0.87 7.90
N LEU A 23 -6.76 -0.33 8.29
CA LEU A 23 -7.80 -1.07 7.58
C LEU A 23 -9.16 -0.40 7.70
N LEU A 24 -9.48 0.15 8.88
CA LEU A 24 -10.74 0.87 9.10
C LEU A 24 -10.79 2.17 8.29
N ALA A 25 -9.68 2.89 8.20
CA ALA A 25 -9.61 4.11 7.40
C ALA A 25 -9.80 3.82 5.91
N LEU A 26 -9.22 2.71 5.43
CA LEU A 26 -9.45 2.27 4.05
C LEU A 26 -10.91 1.94 3.81
N ARG A 27 -11.53 1.17 4.71
CA ARG A 27 -12.92 0.74 4.57
C ARG A 27 -13.90 1.90 4.67
N ASP A 28 -13.77 2.72 5.70
CA ASP A 28 -14.81 3.69 6.06
C ASP A 28 -14.62 5.04 5.37
N GLU A 29 -13.37 5.43 5.09
CA GLU A 29 -13.06 6.78 4.63
C GLU A 29 -12.31 6.84 3.30
N GLY A 30 -11.81 5.71 2.79
CA GLY A 30 -10.97 5.71 1.59
C GLY A 30 -9.68 6.51 1.79
N ARG A 31 -9.08 6.41 2.97
CA ARG A 31 -7.86 7.13 3.36
C ARG A 31 -6.74 6.15 3.66
N ILE A 32 -5.53 6.52 3.30
CA ILE A 32 -4.34 5.72 3.57
C ILE A 32 -3.60 6.35 4.75
N LEU A 33 -3.46 5.58 5.82
CA LEU A 33 -2.78 6.04 7.03
C LEU A 33 -1.35 5.53 7.09
N ALA A 34 -0.46 6.42 7.48
CA ALA A 34 0.94 6.16 7.75
C ALA A 34 1.27 6.55 9.19
N ALA A 35 2.45 6.14 9.64
CA ALA A 35 2.96 6.52 10.95
C ALA A 35 4.15 7.46 10.79
N ARG A 36 4.10 8.62 11.46
CA ARG A 36 5.22 9.54 11.54
C ARG A 36 5.94 9.34 12.88
N CYS A 37 7.21 9.04 12.82
CA CYS A 37 8.03 8.90 14.02
C CYS A 37 8.34 10.29 14.60
N THR A 38 7.98 10.52 15.87
CA THR A 38 8.27 11.81 16.51
C THR A 38 9.73 11.93 16.93
N ALA A 39 10.48 10.80 16.94
CA ALA A 39 11.89 10.80 17.30
C ALA A 39 12.80 11.13 16.12
N CYS A 40 12.54 10.55 14.92
CA CYS A 40 13.37 10.76 13.73
C CYS A 40 12.64 11.39 12.55
N ASP A 41 11.36 11.67 12.71
CA ASP A 41 10.49 12.34 11.72
C ASP A 41 10.21 11.55 10.45
N ARG A 42 10.58 10.26 10.41
CA ARG A 42 10.31 9.42 9.25
C ARG A 42 8.83 9.03 9.18
N VAL A 43 8.24 9.13 8.00
CA VAL A 43 6.88 8.70 7.73
C VAL A 43 6.92 7.37 6.99
N SER A 44 6.33 6.33 7.58
CA SER A 44 6.30 4.99 7.03
C SER A 44 4.87 4.56 6.72
N ALA A 45 4.61 4.12 5.51
CA ALA A 45 3.31 3.63 5.07
C ALA A 45 3.38 2.13 4.75
N PRO A 46 2.36 1.35 5.10
CA PRO A 46 1.24 1.70 5.96
C PRO A 46 1.66 1.92 7.42
N ALA A 47 0.77 2.49 8.23
CA ALA A 47 1.07 2.80 9.63
C ALA A 47 1.47 1.57 10.44
N ARG A 48 2.47 1.75 11.28
CA ARG A 48 2.97 0.70 12.19
C ARG A 48 3.02 1.24 13.61
N ALA A 49 3.10 0.32 14.57
CA ALA A 49 3.18 0.69 15.99
C ALA A 49 4.56 1.21 16.40
N PHE A 50 5.56 1.09 15.54
CA PHE A 50 6.93 1.53 15.80
C PHE A 50 7.59 2.01 14.51
N CYS A 51 8.64 2.81 14.65
CA CYS A 51 9.41 3.28 13.50
C CYS A 51 10.36 2.19 13.01
N PRO A 52 10.28 1.77 11.74
CA PRO A 52 11.20 0.74 11.23
C PRO A 52 12.64 1.22 11.08
N ALA A 53 12.87 2.54 11.08
CA ALA A 53 14.21 3.09 10.93
C ALA A 53 14.96 3.20 12.25
N CYS A 54 14.31 3.67 13.33
CA CYS A 54 14.98 3.90 14.62
C CYS A 54 14.43 3.05 15.77
N GLY A 55 13.35 2.29 15.55
CA GLY A 55 12.76 1.41 16.55
C GLY A 55 11.89 2.10 17.61
N SER A 56 11.74 3.42 17.54
CA SER A 56 10.92 4.15 18.52
C SER A 56 9.45 3.76 18.42
N ALA A 57 8.79 3.64 19.57
CA ALA A 57 7.35 3.44 19.65
C ALA A 57 6.58 4.78 19.68
N GLN A 58 7.28 5.90 19.59
CA GLN A 58 6.67 7.23 19.60
C GLN A 58 6.29 7.62 18.18
N VAL A 59 5.16 7.09 17.73
CA VAL A 59 4.64 7.35 16.41
C VAL A 59 3.26 7.98 16.48
N GLU A 60 2.95 8.83 15.51
CA GLU A 60 1.62 9.40 15.34
C GLU A 60 1.08 9.03 13.98
N THR A 61 -0.24 8.92 13.87
CA THR A 61 -0.91 8.57 12.63
C THR A 61 -1.09 9.80 11.77
N VAL A 62 -0.68 9.70 10.50
CA VAL A 62 -0.84 10.78 9.50
C VAL A 62 -1.43 10.18 8.23
N GLU A 63 -2.10 11.01 7.44
CA GLU A 63 -2.62 10.60 6.14
C GLU A 63 -1.58 10.83 5.05
N VAL A 64 -1.49 9.89 4.11
CA VAL A 64 -0.59 9.99 2.95
C VAL A 64 -1.35 9.65 1.68
N GLY A 65 -0.78 10.03 0.54
CA GLY A 65 -1.41 9.78 -0.75
C GLY A 65 -2.67 10.60 -0.95
N PRO A 66 -3.62 10.13 -1.78
CA PRO A 66 -3.63 8.86 -2.52
C PRO A 66 -2.70 8.82 -3.74
N GLY A 67 -2.10 9.92 -4.10
CA GLY A 67 -1.13 10.00 -5.20
C GLY A 67 0.27 9.64 -4.75
N GLY A 68 1.11 9.26 -5.71
CA GLY A 68 2.49 8.92 -5.45
C GLY A 68 3.30 8.78 -6.72
N GLU A 69 4.58 8.44 -6.56
CA GLU A 69 5.51 8.25 -7.65
C GLU A 69 5.79 6.77 -7.87
N LEU A 70 5.76 6.34 -9.12
CA LEU A 70 6.15 4.97 -9.49
C LEU A 70 7.66 4.86 -9.49
N LEU A 71 8.21 4.05 -8.59
CA LEU A 71 9.67 3.86 -8.49
C LEU A 71 10.16 2.67 -9.30
N ALA A 72 9.36 1.61 -9.41
CA ALA A 72 9.70 0.40 -10.13
C ALA A 72 8.42 -0.37 -10.42
N TRP A 73 8.48 -1.28 -11.41
CA TRP A 73 7.33 -2.14 -11.70
C TRP A 73 7.80 -3.46 -12.28
N THR A 74 6.91 -4.44 -12.23
CA THR A 74 7.10 -5.73 -12.86
C THR A 74 5.77 -6.24 -13.43
N ASP A 75 5.85 -6.99 -14.51
CA ASP A 75 4.71 -7.67 -15.08
C ASP A 75 4.83 -9.16 -14.80
N ARG A 76 3.83 -9.72 -14.13
CA ARG A 76 3.79 -11.15 -13.84
C ARG A 76 2.79 -11.81 -14.79
N PRO A 77 3.26 -12.58 -15.78
CA PRO A 77 2.36 -13.20 -16.76
C PRO A 77 1.22 -13.98 -16.08
N GLY A 78 -0.02 -13.70 -16.50
CA GLY A 78 -1.21 -14.31 -15.94
C GLY A 78 -1.62 -13.79 -14.57
N LYS A 79 -0.84 -12.89 -13.96
CA LYS A 79 -1.14 -12.36 -12.61
C LYS A 79 -1.27 -10.85 -12.55
N GLY A 80 -0.87 -10.16 -13.62
CA GLY A 80 -0.96 -8.71 -13.71
C GLY A 80 0.32 -8.00 -13.33
N MET A 81 0.23 -6.68 -13.28
CA MET A 81 1.36 -5.81 -12.99
C MET A 81 1.39 -5.39 -11.54
N PHE A 82 2.58 -5.23 -11.02
CA PHE A 82 2.83 -4.73 -9.67
C PHE A 82 3.87 -3.63 -9.72
N GLY A 83 3.71 -2.64 -8.86
CA GLY A 83 4.63 -1.52 -8.79
C GLY A 83 4.97 -1.13 -7.37
N LEU A 84 6.14 -0.51 -7.20
CA LEU A 84 6.52 0.15 -5.97
C LEU A 84 6.10 1.61 -6.08
N ILE A 85 5.19 2.02 -5.23
CA ILE A 85 4.66 3.38 -5.19
C ILE A 85 5.12 4.06 -3.91
N LYS A 86 5.78 5.19 -4.06
CA LYS A 86 6.10 6.06 -2.94
C LYS A 86 4.97 7.09 -2.83
N LEU A 87 4.10 6.89 -1.86
CA LEU A 87 2.97 7.78 -1.64
C LEU A 87 3.44 9.15 -1.18
N ASP A 88 2.73 10.19 -1.62
CA ASP A 88 3.04 11.55 -1.22
C ASP A 88 2.92 11.70 0.29
N GLY A 89 3.97 12.23 0.89
CA GLY A 89 4.07 12.36 2.33
C GLY A 89 4.75 11.21 3.04
N ALA A 90 4.99 10.08 2.36
CA ALA A 90 5.68 8.93 2.95
C ALA A 90 7.14 8.88 2.50
N ALA A 91 8.01 8.37 3.37
CA ALA A 91 9.40 8.10 3.05
C ALA A 91 9.62 6.69 2.48
N SER A 92 8.67 5.79 2.72
CA SER A 92 8.74 4.41 2.25
C SER A 92 7.87 4.20 1.01
N ALA A 93 8.20 3.16 0.24
CA ALA A 93 7.38 2.73 -0.89
C ALA A 93 6.58 1.49 -0.49
N MET A 94 5.43 1.31 -1.12
CA MET A 94 4.63 0.11 -0.95
C MET A 94 4.44 -0.61 -2.28
N LEU A 95 4.46 -1.93 -2.23
CA LEU A 95 4.20 -2.76 -3.39
C LEU A 95 2.70 -2.99 -3.52
N HIS A 96 2.15 -2.70 -4.67
CA HIS A 96 0.73 -2.92 -4.93
C HIS A 96 0.47 -3.16 -6.42
N ARG A 97 -0.74 -3.58 -6.72
CA ARG A 97 -1.16 -3.86 -8.10
C ARG A 97 -1.27 -2.56 -8.91
N LEU A 98 -0.83 -2.63 -10.16
CA LEU A 98 -1.06 -1.58 -11.14
C LEU A 98 -2.20 -2.01 -12.06
N LEU A 99 -3.15 -1.10 -12.33
CA LEU A 99 -4.36 -1.39 -13.10
C LEU A 99 -4.29 -0.93 -14.56
N ARG A 100 -3.08 -0.67 -15.06
CA ARG A 100 -2.87 -0.21 -16.44
C ARG A 100 -1.86 -1.08 -17.17
N SER A 101 -1.76 -0.87 -18.49
CA SER A 101 -0.86 -1.63 -19.32
C SER A 101 0.60 -1.26 -19.07
N PRO A 102 1.56 -2.16 -19.46
CA PRO A 102 2.98 -1.85 -19.31
C PRO A 102 3.41 -0.55 -19.99
N ALA A 103 2.76 -0.19 -21.10
CA ALA A 103 3.08 1.03 -21.82
C ALA A 103 2.83 2.31 -21.01
N GLU A 104 1.94 2.23 -20.01
CA GLU A 104 1.60 3.35 -19.16
C GLU A 104 2.40 3.38 -17.85
N ALA A 105 3.21 2.35 -17.60
CA ALA A 105 4.00 2.22 -16.37
C ALA A 105 5.37 2.89 -16.56
N VAL A 106 5.39 4.21 -16.58
CA VAL A 106 6.61 4.99 -16.74
C VAL A 106 7.19 5.30 -15.37
N ILE A 107 8.43 4.87 -15.14
CA ILE A 107 9.12 5.13 -13.86
C ILE A 107 9.30 6.63 -13.66
N GLY A 108 9.01 7.10 -12.46
CA GLY A 108 9.01 8.52 -12.13
C GLY A 108 7.67 9.21 -12.39
N SER A 109 6.74 8.55 -13.07
CA SER A 109 5.43 9.14 -13.32
C SER A 109 4.52 9.04 -12.11
N ARG A 110 3.44 9.81 -12.14
CA ARG A 110 2.48 9.89 -11.06
C ARG A 110 1.42 8.80 -11.19
N PHE A 111 1.16 8.11 -10.08
CA PHE A 111 0.07 7.16 -9.96
C PHE A 111 -0.80 7.53 -8.77
N ARG A 112 -2.02 7.05 -8.76
CA ARG A 112 -2.98 7.32 -7.70
C ARG A 112 -3.71 6.04 -7.32
N ALA A 113 -3.99 5.89 -6.03
CA ALA A 113 -4.78 4.76 -5.53
C ALA A 113 -6.20 4.82 -6.08
N HIS A 114 -6.69 3.69 -6.57
CA HIS A 114 -8.06 3.49 -6.98
C HIS A 114 -8.72 2.55 -5.98
N PHE A 115 -9.71 3.06 -5.27
CA PHE A 115 -10.38 2.32 -4.22
C PHE A 115 -11.49 1.45 -4.78
N ALA A 116 -11.65 0.25 -4.20
CA ALA A 116 -12.72 -0.66 -4.57
C ALA A 116 -14.09 -0.03 -4.26
N GLY A 117 -15.08 -0.34 -5.07
CA GLY A 117 -16.45 0.11 -4.82
C GLY A 117 -17.04 -0.50 -3.55
N GLU A 118 -16.62 -1.70 -3.22
CA GLU A 118 -17.03 -2.42 -2.03
C GLU A 118 -15.81 -2.65 -1.14
N ARG A 119 -15.71 -1.91 -0.04
CA ARG A 119 -14.56 -1.96 0.85
C ARG A 119 -14.87 -2.78 2.09
N ARG A 120 -13.92 -3.61 2.53
CA ARG A 120 -14.12 -4.61 3.59
C ARG A 120 -13.17 -4.46 4.78
N GLY A 121 -12.24 -3.53 4.75
CA GLY A 121 -11.19 -3.43 5.75
C GLY A 121 -10.01 -4.34 5.42
N HIS A 122 -9.59 -4.36 4.18
CA HIS A 122 -8.47 -5.15 3.66
C HIS A 122 -7.57 -4.25 2.82
N ILE A 123 -6.29 -4.62 2.70
CA ILE A 123 -5.36 -3.83 1.87
C ILE A 123 -5.83 -3.78 0.40
N LEU A 124 -6.58 -4.77 -0.05
CA LEU A 124 -7.17 -4.79 -1.38
C LEU A 124 -8.41 -3.92 -1.51
N ASP A 125 -8.77 -3.17 -0.47
CA ASP A 125 -9.70 -2.04 -0.59
C ASP A 125 -9.08 -0.96 -1.46
N ILE A 126 -7.75 -0.90 -1.54
CA ILE A 126 -7.06 -0.29 -2.67
C ILE A 126 -7.05 -1.35 -3.76
N GLU A 127 -7.93 -1.20 -4.75
CA GLU A 127 -8.03 -2.16 -5.84
C GLU A 127 -6.72 -2.22 -6.64
N GLY A 128 -6.08 -1.08 -6.80
CA GLY A 128 -4.80 -0.92 -7.46
C GLY A 128 -4.47 0.54 -7.66
N PHE A 129 -3.39 0.79 -8.37
CA PHE A 129 -2.95 2.14 -8.69
C PHE A 129 -3.10 2.38 -10.18
N VAL A 130 -3.56 3.57 -10.54
CA VAL A 130 -3.78 4.01 -11.93
C VAL A 130 -2.93 5.25 -12.18
N PRO A 131 -2.51 5.50 -13.45
CA PRO A 131 -1.82 6.74 -13.77
C PRO A 131 -2.62 7.95 -13.35
N GLU A 132 -1.97 8.88 -12.68
CA GLU A 132 -2.51 10.19 -12.35
C GLU A 132 -2.15 11.10 -13.52
N ASP A 133 -2.87 10.95 -14.60
CA ASP A 133 -2.49 11.54 -15.88
C ASP A 133 -2.92 12.99 -16.05
N GLY A 134 -3.58 13.55 -15.09
CA GLY A 134 -4.10 14.89 -15.18
C GLY A 134 -5.15 15.07 -16.27
N SER A 135 -5.56 13.99 -16.82
CA SER A 135 -6.62 13.98 -17.81
C SER A 135 -7.89 13.43 -17.20
#